data_90bbf4515d247c8fe5c8f676c19bec7f
#
_entry.id   90bbf4515d247c8fe5c8f676c19bec7f
#
_cell.length_a   1.000
_cell.length_b   1.000
_cell.length_c   1.000
_cell.angle_alpha   90.00
_cell.angle_beta   90.00
_cell.angle_gamma   90.00
#
_symmetry.space_group_name_H-M   'P 1'
#
loop_
_entity.id
_entity.type
_entity.pdbx_description
1 polymer ?
#
loop_
_entity_poly.entity_id
_entity_poly.type
_entity_poly.pdbx_seq_one_letter_code
_entity_poly.pdbx_strand_id
1 'polypeptide(L)'
;SGGSRAYLYAPSSVEIVSGTQTKDVKDTRMAPQGLLGARIYTVTELSSAYPAELTVRASWVAEPQTQEQERYAQAEAVYREFVFRNYTAVDKELAPVLQELFWADAQEDGDSIYSAVNRVRQVLSQRTETASDGTLSADVLDLLTGTGRGNAVLYASAAVQALRSRGIPARYVEGYYVSADMARSSASQAVTLTAQNAHAWAEVYFDGIGWLPVDVTPGYYFDAVTLQQMVALPDATHKTAAIDDAERDSSQAEGGGTTGKSPLQETV
;
A
#
# COMPACT_ATOMS: atom_id res chain seq x y z
N SER A 1 -7.95 24.65 16.66
CA SER A 1 -8.01 23.21 16.42
C SER A 1 -6.60 22.64 16.45
N GLY A 2 -6.37 21.73 17.38
CA GLY A 2 -5.03 21.26 17.66
C GLY A 2 -4.59 20.15 16.74
N GLY A 3 -4.16 20.47 15.53
CA GLY A 3 -3.27 19.60 14.80
C GLY A 3 -2.03 19.38 15.66
N SER A 4 -1.60 18.14 15.81
CA SER A 4 -0.41 17.84 16.60
C SER A 4 0.79 18.60 16.02
N ARG A 5 1.31 19.57 16.75
CA ARG A 5 2.54 20.28 16.37
C ARG A 5 3.76 19.35 16.40
N ALA A 6 3.59 18.15 16.91
CA ALA A 6 4.63 17.16 17.05
C ALA A 6 4.93 16.41 15.76
N TYR A 7 4.00 16.39 14.80
CA TYR A 7 4.13 15.68 13.53
C TYR A 7 3.73 16.55 12.36
N LEU A 8 4.35 16.31 11.21
CA LEU A 8 4.02 16.93 9.94
C LEU A 8 3.13 15.98 9.14
N TYR A 9 2.04 16.49 8.62
CA TYR A 9 1.18 15.77 7.69
C TYR A 9 1.62 16.10 6.27
N ALA A 10 1.95 15.09 5.50
CA ALA A 10 2.37 15.23 4.12
C ALA A 10 1.75 14.09 3.29
N PRO A 11 1.46 14.32 2.00
CA PRO A 11 1.06 13.24 1.11
C PRO A 11 2.19 12.23 0.93
N SER A 12 1.86 11.00 0.51
CA SER A 12 2.85 9.95 0.24
C SER A 12 3.82 10.32 -0.89
N SER A 13 3.39 11.22 -1.78
CA SER A 13 4.18 11.76 -2.90
C SER A 13 5.08 12.94 -2.52
N VAL A 14 5.33 13.20 -1.23
CA VAL A 14 6.16 14.31 -0.79
C VAL A 14 7.61 14.15 -1.24
N GLU A 15 8.16 15.19 -1.84
CA GLU A 15 9.56 15.29 -2.23
C GLU A 15 10.33 16.16 -1.23
N ILE A 16 9.82 17.34 -0.95
CA ILE A 16 10.48 18.34 -0.10
C ILE A 16 9.48 18.90 0.91
N VAL A 17 9.92 19.05 2.15
CA VAL A 17 9.24 19.86 3.17
C VAL A 17 10.10 21.07 3.46
N SER A 18 9.54 22.26 3.30
CA SER A 18 10.21 23.53 3.56
C SER A 18 9.44 24.37 4.59
N GLY A 19 10.10 25.43 5.11
CA GLY A 19 9.53 26.27 6.16
C GLY A 19 9.75 25.74 7.59
N THR A 20 10.30 24.53 7.72
CA THR A 20 10.74 23.97 9.01
C THR A 20 11.87 22.98 8.76
N GLN A 21 12.75 22.81 9.75
CA GLN A 21 13.69 21.71 9.73
C GLN A 21 12.98 20.44 10.19
N THR A 22 13.18 19.35 9.50
CA THR A 22 12.59 18.05 9.81
C THR A 22 13.63 17.14 10.46
N LYS A 23 13.15 16.23 11.28
CA LYS A 23 13.92 15.07 11.72
C LYS A 23 13.07 13.82 11.46
N ASP A 24 13.71 12.76 11.06
CA ASP A 24 13.07 11.46 10.96
C ASP A 24 12.87 10.89 12.37
N VAL A 25 11.63 10.51 12.66
CA VAL A 25 11.25 9.93 13.95
C VAL A 25 10.91 8.47 13.77
N LYS A 26 11.58 7.74 13.02
CA LYS A 26 11.30 6.40 12.48
C LYS A 26 10.73 6.45 11.06
N ASP A 27 10.65 5.30 10.46
CA ASP A 27 10.20 5.04 9.10
C ASP A 27 8.80 5.59 8.74
N THR A 28 7.99 5.94 9.72
CA THR A 28 6.58 6.27 9.51
C THR A 28 6.19 7.68 9.93
N ARG A 29 7.13 8.49 10.40
CA ARG A 29 6.78 9.77 11.00
C ARG A 29 7.80 10.85 10.66
N MET A 30 7.30 11.96 10.18
CA MET A 30 8.05 13.19 10.02
C MET A 30 7.76 14.13 11.18
N ALA A 31 8.77 14.64 11.86
CA ALA A 31 8.60 15.59 12.93
C ALA A 31 9.43 16.85 12.67
N PRO A 32 8.89 18.04 13.04
CA PRO A 32 9.68 19.26 13.00
C PRO A 32 10.74 19.23 14.09
N GLN A 33 11.88 19.86 13.82
CA GLN A 33 12.89 20.11 14.85
C GLN A 33 12.43 21.28 15.74
N GLY A 34 12.67 21.18 17.05
CA GLY A 34 12.39 22.22 18.02
C GLY A 34 11.20 21.92 18.97
N LEU A 35 11.23 22.57 20.13
CA LEU A 35 10.28 22.36 21.23
C LEU A 35 8.83 22.76 20.92
N LEU A 36 8.64 23.74 20.02
CA LEU A 36 7.32 24.30 19.71
C LEU A 36 6.65 23.64 18.51
N GLY A 37 7.37 22.74 17.79
CA GLY A 37 6.89 22.15 16.55
C GLY A 37 6.73 23.17 15.41
N ALA A 38 6.08 22.76 14.31
CA ALA A 38 5.77 23.63 13.19
C ALA A 38 4.26 23.90 13.10
N ARG A 39 3.89 25.15 12.85
CA ARG A 39 2.48 25.54 12.58
C ARG A 39 2.20 25.69 11.11
N ILE A 40 3.21 26.13 10.35
CA ILE A 40 3.14 26.40 8.92
C ILE A 40 4.37 25.78 8.29
N TYR A 41 4.17 25.01 7.26
CA TYR A 41 5.20 24.42 6.42
C TYR A 41 4.65 24.23 5.01
N THR A 42 5.53 24.14 4.03
CA THR A 42 5.18 23.88 2.65
C THR A 42 5.68 22.48 2.28
N VAL A 43 4.85 21.76 1.57
CA VAL A 43 5.17 20.45 1.00
C VAL A 43 5.25 20.59 -0.49
N THR A 44 6.35 20.14 -1.08
CA THR A 44 6.49 19.98 -2.53
C THR A 44 6.23 18.52 -2.84
N GLU A 45 5.29 18.27 -3.73
CA GLU A 45 4.92 16.94 -4.18
C GLU A 45 5.64 16.60 -5.49
N LEU A 46 5.89 15.30 -5.68
CA LEU A 46 6.31 14.78 -6.97
C LEU A 46 5.22 15.07 -8.02
N SER A 47 5.66 15.38 -9.23
CA SER A 47 4.78 15.79 -10.32
C SER A 47 3.79 14.69 -10.74
N SER A 48 2.87 15.05 -11.65
CA SER A 48 1.95 14.09 -12.29
C SER A 48 2.66 12.95 -13.06
N ALA A 49 3.99 13.04 -13.24
CA ALA A 49 4.83 11.99 -13.80
C ALA A 49 5.20 10.89 -12.75
N TYR A 50 4.81 11.08 -11.50
CA TYR A 50 5.14 10.17 -10.40
C TYR A 50 4.94 8.67 -10.70
N PRO A 51 3.84 8.20 -11.31
CA PRO A 51 3.68 6.79 -11.65
C PRO A 51 4.74 6.27 -12.63
N ALA A 52 5.13 7.08 -13.62
CA ALA A 52 6.18 6.70 -14.57
C ALA A 52 7.56 6.66 -13.89
N GLU A 53 7.83 7.57 -12.96
CA GLU A 53 9.07 7.57 -12.17
C GLU A 53 9.17 6.35 -11.26
N LEU A 54 8.07 5.88 -10.68
CA LEU A 54 8.03 4.65 -9.88
C LEU A 54 8.43 3.44 -10.72
N THR A 55 7.91 3.34 -11.95
CA THR A 55 8.28 2.27 -12.88
C THR A 55 9.78 2.27 -13.18
N VAL A 56 10.35 3.46 -13.42
CA VAL A 56 11.79 3.62 -13.68
C VAL A 56 12.61 3.18 -12.47
N ARG A 57 12.22 3.57 -11.26
CA ARG A 57 12.94 3.18 -10.03
C ARG A 57 12.88 1.68 -9.78
N ALA A 58 11.73 1.05 -10.02
CA ALA A 58 11.60 -0.40 -9.92
C ALA A 58 12.54 -1.13 -10.88
N SER A 59 12.70 -0.63 -12.12
CA SER A 59 13.65 -1.21 -13.07
C SER A 59 15.12 -1.08 -12.62
N TRP A 60 15.46 -0.04 -11.86
CA TRP A 60 16.83 0.10 -11.32
C TRP A 60 17.16 -0.96 -10.28
N VAL A 61 16.17 -1.45 -9.55
CA VAL A 61 16.37 -2.54 -8.58
C VAL A 61 16.51 -3.87 -9.30
N ALA A 62 15.69 -4.11 -10.31
CA ALA A 62 15.70 -5.34 -11.08
C ALA A 62 16.97 -5.50 -11.95
N GLU A 63 17.35 -4.41 -12.65
CA GLU A 63 18.47 -4.41 -13.60
C GLU A 63 19.26 -3.09 -13.56
N PRO A 64 20.12 -2.89 -12.56
CA PRO A 64 20.88 -1.66 -12.46
C PRO A 64 21.88 -1.54 -13.60
N GLN A 65 21.92 -0.40 -14.29
CA GLN A 65 22.77 -0.12 -15.44
C GLN A 65 23.92 0.82 -15.12
N THR A 66 23.86 1.53 -13.98
CA THR A 66 24.85 2.50 -13.55
C THR A 66 25.26 2.29 -12.11
N GLN A 67 26.42 2.81 -11.71
CA GLN A 67 26.89 2.73 -10.33
C GLN A 67 25.93 3.40 -9.33
N GLU A 68 25.19 4.43 -9.76
CA GLU A 68 24.20 5.09 -8.93
C GLU A 68 22.98 4.17 -8.71
N GLN A 69 22.51 3.50 -9.77
CA GLN A 69 21.44 2.52 -9.70
C GLN A 69 21.82 1.29 -8.87
N GLU A 70 23.08 0.83 -8.96
CA GLU A 70 23.61 -0.23 -8.10
C GLU A 70 23.57 0.17 -6.61
N ARG A 71 23.95 1.42 -6.29
CA ARG A 71 23.85 1.93 -4.91
C ARG A 71 22.41 2.01 -4.43
N TYR A 72 21.50 2.43 -5.31
CA TYR A 72 20.08 2.45 -5.01
C TYR A 72 19.54 1.04 -4.75
N ALA A 73 19.85 0.08 -5.61
CA ALA A 73 19.44 -1.32 -5.44
C ALA A 73 20.00 -1.94 -4.15
N GLN A 74 21.23 -1.63 -3.78
CA GLN A 74 21.82 -2.09 -2.51
C GLN A 74 21.11 -1.47 -1.29
N ALA A 75 20.79 -0.18 -1.33
CA ALA A 75 20.07 0.49 -0.26
C ALA A 75 18.64 -0.06 -0.13
N GLU A 76 17.99 -0.29 -1.25
CA GLU A 76 16.66 -0.88 -1.31
C GLU A 76 16.64 -2.31 -0.74
N ALA A 77 17.63 -3.13 -1.04
CA ALA A 77 17.74 -4.48 -0.49
C ALA A 77 17.84 -4.46 1.06
N VAL A 78 18.62 -3.53 1.62
CA VAL A 78 18.72 -3.36 3.08
C VAL A 78 17.39 -2.86 3.67
N TYR A 79 16.76 -1.90 3.01
CA TYR A 79 15.47 -1.38 3.46
C TYR A 79 14.37 -2.45 3.38
N ARG A 80 14.35 -3.23 2.32
CA ARG A 80 13.46 -4.36 2.13
C ARG A 80 13.58 -5.39 3.27
N GLU A 81 14.80 -5.76 3.65
CA GLU A 81 15.02 -6.67 4.79
C GLU A 81 14.43 -6.09 6.10
N PHE A 82 14.62 -4.80 6.34
CA PHE A 82 13.98 -4.11 7.46
C PHE A 82 12.45 -4.15 7.37
N VAL A 83 11.88 -3.89 6.20
CA VAL A 83 10.43 -3.88 5.97
C VAL A 83 9.82 -5.26 6.23
N PHE A 84 10.37 -6.32 5.65
CA PHE A 84 9.85 -7.67 5.85
C PHE A 84 9.95 -8.13 7.31
N ARG A 85 11.01 -7.74 8.01
CA ARG A 85 11.17 -8.06 9.44
C ARG A 85 10.14 -7.36 10.33
N ASN A 86 9.73 -6.14 9.99
CA ASN A 86 8.94 -5.30 10.89
C ASN A 86 7.46 -5.20 10.51
N TYR A 87 7.10 -5.45 9.25
CA TYR A 87 5.75 -5.18 8.74
C TYR A 87 4.99 -6.40 8.23
N THR A 88 5.45 -7.62 8.56
CA THR A 88 4.74 -8.88 8.26
C THR A 88 4.23 -9.59 9.51
N ALA A 89 4.46 -9.04 10.70
CA ALA A 89 3.97 -9.64 11.93
C ALA A 89 2.44 -9.56 12.02
N VAL A 90 1.82 -10.70 12.37
CA VAL A 90 0.36 -10.87 12.51
C VAL A 90 0.03 -11.14 13.97
N ASP A 91 -1.09 -10.62 14.42
CA ASP A 91 -1.64 -10.99 15.71
C ASP A 91 -2.03 -12.49 15.73
N LYS A 92 -1.59 -13.19 16.75
CA LYS A 92 -1.77 -14.65 16.88
C LYS A 92 -3.23 -15.05 17.01
N GLU A 93 -4.06 -14.23 17.64
CA GLU A 93 -5.48 -14.49 17.81
C GLU A 93 -6.24 -14.29 16.50
N LEU A 94 -5.79 -13.35 15.67
CA LEU A 94 -6.38 -13.09 14.36
C LEU A 94 -5.94 -14.09 13.28
N ALA A 95 -4.73 -14.64 13.37
CA ALA A 95 -4.16 -15.46 12.30
C ALA A 95 -5.09 -16.57 11.76
N PRO A 96 -5.75 -17.41 12.58
CA PRO A 96 -6.66 -18.45 12.07
C PRO A 96 -7.89 -17.86 11.39
N VAL A 97 -8.45 -16.79 11.93
CA VAL A 97 -9.62 -16.09 11.35
C VAL A 97 -9.28 -15.47 10.02
N LEU A 98 -8.12 -14.83 9.90
CA LEU A 98 -7.66 -14.23 8.65
C LEU A 98 -7.46 -15.30 7.58
N GLN A 99 -6.83 -16.42 7.92
CA GLN A 99 -6.64 -17.53 6.99
C GLN A 99 -7.97 -18.08 6.49
N GLU A 100 -8.93 -18.30 7.36
CA GLU A 100 -10.25 -18.81 7.01
C GLU A 100 -11.04 -17.82 6.14
N LEU A 101 -11.09 -16.54 6.53
CA LEU A 101 -11.96 -15.58 5.88
C LEU A 101 -11.39 -15.02 4.55
N PHE A 102 -10.10 -14.81 4.48
CA PHE A 102 -9.48 -14.14 3.34
C PHE A 102 -8.77 -15.12 2.40
N TRP A 103 -8.26 -16.25 2.90
CA TRP A 103 -7.30 -17.05 2.16
C TRP A 103 -7.67 -18.54 2.02
N ALA A 104 -8.84 -19.00 2.53
CA ALA A 104 -9.23 -20.41 2.48
C ALA A 104 -9.20 -21.02 1.06
N ASP A 105 -9.64 -20.25 0.06
CA ASP A 105 -9.70 -20.65 -1.34
C ASP A 105 -8.58 -20.02 -2.19
N ALA A 106 -7.63 -19.33 -1.57
CA ALA A 106 -6.52 -18.72 -2.27
C ALA A 106 -5.47 -19.78 -2.61
N GLN A 107 -4.99 -19.77 -3.85
CA GLN A 107 -3.85 -20.59 -4.23
C GLN A 107 -2.61 -20.12 -3.47
N GLU A 108 -1.79 -21.05 -2.99
CA GLU A 108 -0.58 -20.72 -2.24
C GLU A 108 0.42 -19.92 -3.09
N ASP A 109 0.46 -20.21 -4.39
CA ASP A 109 1.38 -19.62 -5.35
C ASP A 109 0.62 -18.77 -6.38
N GLY A 110 0.93 -17.50 -6.47
CA GLY A 110 0.58 -16.68 -7.63
C GLY A 110 -0.40 -15.52 -7.43
N ASP A 111 -0.82 -15.18 -6.22
CA ASP A 111 -1.61 -13.97 -6.01
C ASP A 111 -0.70 -12.73 -6.05
N SER A 112 -0.88 -11.88 -7.05
CA SER A 112 -0.23 -10.56 -7.04
C SER A 112 -0.70 -9.73 -5.84
N ILE A 113 0.10 -8.76 -5.40
CA ILE A 113 -0.31 -7.81 -4.35
C ILE A 113 -1.67 -7.18 -4.69
N TYR A 114 -1.89 -6.87 -5.97
CA TYR A 114 -3.16 -6.32 -6.45
C TYR A 114 -4.33 -7.28 -6.22
N SER A 115 -4.17 -8.57 -6.54
CA SER A 115 -5.19 -9.59 -6.28
C SER A 115 -5.48 -9.75 -4.80
N ALA A 116 -4.44 -9.75 -3.96
CA ALA A 116 -4.58 -9.82 -2.51
C ALA A 116 -5.35 -8.61 -1.96
N VAL A 117 -5.03 -7.40 -2.39
CA VAL A 117 -5.74 -6.17 -2.00
C VAL A 117 -7.21 -6.22 -2.41
N ASN A 118 -7.50 -6.62 -3.65
CA ASN A 118 -8.89 -6.74 -4.12
C ASN A 118 -9.68 -7.79 -3.34
N ARG A 119 -9.07 -8.92 -3.01
CA ARG A 119 -9.68 -9.94 -2.16
C ARG A 119 -10.00 -9.39 -0.78
N VAL A 120 -9.08 -8.67 -0.14
CA VAL A 120 -9.32 -8.04 1.16
C VAL A 120 -10.49 -7.05 1.08
N ARG A 121 -10.53 -6.19 0.06
CA ARG A 121 -11.66 -5.28 -0.18
C ARG A 121 -12.98 -6.02 -0.33
N GLN A 122 -13.00 -7.06 -1.15
CA GLN A 122 -14.20 -7.85 -1.41
C GLN A 122 -14.72 -8.52 -0.12
N VAL A 123 -13.87 -9.19 0.63
CA VAL A 123 -14.27 -9.87 1.87
C VAL A 123 -14.82 -8.87 2.88
N LEU A 124 -14.12 -7.75 3.10
CA LEU A 124 -14.58 -6.71 4.03
C LEU A 124 -15.91 -6.11 3.58
N SER A 125 -16.06 -5.76 2.30
CA SER A 125 -17.31 -5.17 1.78
C SER A 125 -18.51 -6.10 1.86
N GLN A 126 -18.31 -7.41 1.84
CA GLN A 126 -19.38 -8.41 1.92
C GLN A 126 -19.78 -8.74 3.36
N ARG A 127 -18.84 -8.62 4.31
CA ARG A 127 -19.02 -9.08 5.69
C ARG A 127 -19.26 -7.96 6.68
N THR A 128 -18.95 -6.73 6.31
CA THR A 128 -18.95 -5.59 7.23
C THR A 128 -19.71 -4.41 6.64
N GLU A 129 -20.20 -3.55 7.52
CA GLU A 129 -20.84 -2.29 7.15
C GLU A 129 -20.18 -1.12 7.85
N THR A 130 -20.14 0.03 7.20
CA THR A 130 -19.63 1.26 7.80
C THR A 130 -20.64 1.80 8.80
N ALA A 131 -20.23 1.95 10.05
CA ALA A 131 -21.06 2.47 11.11
C ALA A 131 -20.83 3.98 11.31
N SER A 132 -21.91 4.75 11.33
CA SER A 132 -21.92 6.19 11.58
C SER A 132 -22.57 6.57 12.92
N ASP A 133 -23.21 5.63 13.59
CA ASP A 133 -24.08 5.84 14.75
C ASP A 133 -23.41 5.56 16.10
N GLY A 134 -22.09 5.33 16.11
CA GLY A 134 -21.32 5.10 17.34
C GLY A 134 -21.33 3.65 17.86
N THR A 135 -22.03 2.74 17.19
CA THR A 135 -22.05 1.30 17.55
C THR A 135 -21.00 0.54 16.76
N LEU A 136 -19.74 0.79 17.03
CA LEU A 136 -18.62 0.12 16.37
C LEU A 136 -18.31 -1.23 17.01
N SER A 137 -17.76 -2.13 16.21
CA SER A 137 -17.06 -3.31 16.70
C SER A 137 -15.96 -2.91 17.68
N ALA A 138 -15.74 -3.73 18.70
CA ALA A 138 -14.78 -3.42 19.75
C ALA A 138 -13.33 -3.43 19.25
N ASP A 139 -13.03 -4.34 18.33
CA ASP A 139 -11.72 -4.53 17.71
C ASP A 139 -11.84 -5.21 16.34
N VAL A 140 -10.71 -5.59 15.75
CA VAL A 140 -10.66 -6.27 14.45
C VAL A 140 -11.29 -7.67 14.50
N LEU A 141 -11.13 -8.39 15.60
CA LEU A 141 -11.72 -9.71 15.75
C LEU A 141 -13.26 -9.63 15.77
N ASP A 142 -13.81 -8.70 16.55
CA ASP A 142 -15.25 -8.43 16.59
C ASP A 142 -15.76 -7.88 15.25
N LEU A 143 -14.97 -7.06 14.52
CA LEU A 143 -15.31 -6.64 13.16
C LEU A 143 -15.47 -7.84 12.22
N LEU A 144 -14.58 -8.82 12.30
CA LEU A 144 -14.54 -9.95 11.36
C LEU A 144 -15.50 -11.09 11.72
N THR A 145 -15.76 -11.31 13.00
CA THR A 145 -16.52 -12.48 13.49
C THR A 145 -17.79 -12.11 14.26
N GLY A 146 -17.95 -10.87 14.67
CA GLY A 146 -19.03 -10.39 15.52
C GLY A 146 -20.01 -9.47 14.81
N THR A 147 -20.05 -8.21 15.22
CA THR A 147 -21.08 -7.24 14.76
C THR A 147 -20.88 -6.78 13.33
N GLY A 148 -19.67 -6.83 12.78
CA GLY A 148 -19.34 -6.41 11.43
C GLY A 148 -19.42 -4.89 11.20
N ARG A 149 -19.44 -4.07 12.26
CA ARG A 149 -19.64 -2.62 12.18
C ARG A 149 -18.32 -1.87 12.33
N GLY A 150 -17.81 -1.33 11.22
CA GLY A 150 -16.48 -0.72 11.15
C GLY A 150 -16.45 0.77 10.82
N ASN A 151 -15.30 1.37 11.08
CA ASN A 151 -14.89 2.67 10.59
C ASN A 151 -13.52 2.55 9.90
N ALA A 152 -12.98 3.64 9.36
CA ALA A 152 -11.70 3.64 8.65
C ALA A 152 -10.55 3.02 9.48
N VAL A 153 -10.53 3.22 10.81
CA VAL A 153 -9.51 2.66 11.70
C VAL A 153 -9.58 1.14 11.73
N LEU A 154 -10.78 0.57 11.91
CA LEU A 154 -10.98 -0.88 11.95
C LEU A 154 -10.76 -1.53 10.58
N TYR A 155 -11.22 -0.89 9.50
CA TYR A 155 -10.98 -1.36 8.12
C TYR A 155 -9.50 -1.39 7.78
N ALA A 156 -8.78 -0.30 8.04
CA ALA A 156 -7.34 -0.22 7.80
C ALA A 156 -6.56 -1.24 8.64
N SER A 157 -6.94 -1.41 9.91
CA SER A 157 -6.33 -2.39 10.81
C SER A 157 -6.56 -3.83 10.34
N ALA A 158 -7.79 -4.16 9.93
CA ALA A 158 -8.13 -5.47 9.37
C ALA A 158 -7.36 -5.76 8.08
N ALA A 159 -7.27 -4.78 7.18
CA ALA A 159 -6.51 -4.92 5.94
C ALA A 159 -5.03 -5.17 6.18
N VAL A 160 -4.41 -4.41 7.10
CA VAL A 160 -3.01 -4.61 7.48
C VAL A 160 -2.78 -6.03 8.00
N GLN A 161 -3.63 -6.53 8.89
CA GLN A 161 -3.50 -7.88 9.43
C GLN A 161 -3.74 -8.96 8.36
N ALA A 162 -4.73 -8.76 7.48
CA ALA A 162 -5.02 -9.69 6.39
C ALA A 162 -3.86 -9.77 5.38
N LEU A 163 -3.31 -8.64 4.94
CA LEU A 163 -2.19 -8.62 4.02
C LEU A 163 -0.93 -9.23 4.64
N ARG A 164 -0.63 -8.89 5.91
CA ARG A 164 0.50 -9.48 6.65
C ARG A 164 0.37 -10.99 6.81
N SER A 165 -0.83 -11.52 7.00
CA SER A 165 -1.03 -12.98 7.12
C SER A 165 -0.73 -13.72 5.82
N ARG A 166 -0.64 -13.01 4.70
CA ARG A 166 -0.18 -13.53 3.40
C ARG A 166 1.30 -13.23 3.12
N GLY A 167 2.03 -12.72 4.11
CA GLY A 167 3.44 -12.35 3.96
C GLY A 167 3.67 -11.02 3.22
N ILE A 168 2.62 -10.28 2.91
CA ILE A 168 2.70 -8.97 2.25
C ILE A 168 2.96 -7.91 3.30
N PRO A 169 4.09 -7.18 3.24
CA PRO A 169 4.37 -6.12 4.19
C PRO A 169 3.33 -5.00 4.07
N ALA A 170 2.67 -4.70 5.17
CA ALA A 170 1.65 -3.67 5.24
C ALA A 170 1.77 -2.87 6.52
N ARG A 171 1.42 -1.58 6.49
CA ARG A 171 1.41 -0.70 7.65
C ARG A 171 0.12 0.12 7.73
N TYR A 172 -0.26 0.43 8.95
CA TYR A 172 -1.40 1.29 9.26
C TYR A 172 -0.99 2.75 9.23
N VAL A 173 -1.79 3.59 8.61
CA VAL A 173 -1.55 5.03 8.49
C VAL A 173 -2.79 5.82 8.88
N GLU A 174 -2.59 6.92 9.59
CA GLU A 174 -3.62 7.92 9.92
C GLU A 174 -3.30 9.26 9.30
N GLY A 175 -4.34 9.96 8.86
CA GLY A 175 -4.20 11.28 8.29
C GLY A 175 -5.54 11.96 8.05
N TYR A 176 -5.60 12.75 6.99
CA TYR A 176 -6.79 13.46 6.58
C TYR A 176 -7.09 13.16 5.11
N TYR A 177 -8.33 12.83 4.84
CA TYR A 177 -8.82 12.65 3.49
C TYR A 177 -9.28 13.97 2.87
N VAL A 178 -8.74 14.28 1.70
CA VAL A 178 -9.16 15.41 0.87
C VAL A 178 -9.80 14.85 -0.39
N SER A 179 -11.11 15.02 -0.53
CA SER A 179 -11.80 14.53 -1.72
C SER A 179 -11.39 15.32 -2.97
N ALA A 180 -11.58 14.70 -4.15
CA ALA A 180 -11.31 15.37 -5.42
C ALA A 180 -12.15 16.65 -5.60
N ASP A 181 -13.36 16.70 -5.06
CA ASP A 181 -14.23 17.88 -5.08
C ASP A 181 -13.68 18.99 -4.17
N MET A 182 -13.22 18.64 -2.98
CA MET A 182 -12.54 19.60 -2.09
C MET A 182 -11.27 20.14 -2.73
N ALA A 183 -10.46 19.28 -3.35
CA ALA A 183 -9.23 19.70 -4.05
C ALA A 183 -9.55 20.63 -5.24
N ARG A 184 -10.56 20.32 -6.05
CA ARG A 184 -10.99 21.16 -7.18
C ARG A 184 -11.55 22.50 -6.74
N SER A 185 -12.37 22.52 -5.70
CA SER A 185 -12.96 23.76 -5.17
C SER A 185 -11.93 24.67 -4.51
N SER A 186 -10.79 24.12 -4.11
CA SER A 186 -9.70 24.84 -3.45
C SER A 186 -8.59 25.32 -4.40
N ALA A 187 -8.73 25.18 -5.69
CA ALA A 187 -7.70 25.59 -6.67
C ALA A 187 -7.25 27.07 -6.52
N SER A 188 -8.01 27.89 -5.79
CA SER A 188 -7.70 29.27 -5.47
C SER A 188 -7.88 29.65 -3.98
N GLN A 189 -8.24 28.70 -3.12
CA GLN A 189 -8.53 28.97 -1.71
C GLN A 189 -8.00 27.84 -0.79
N ALA A 190 -7.71 28.18 0.47
CA ALA A 190 -7.29 27.19 1.46
C ALA A 190 -8.43 26.22 1.80
N VAL A 191 -8.14 24.94 1.85
CA VAL A 191 -9.04 23.92 2.39
C VAL A 191 -8.88 23.85 3.91
N THR A 192 -9.99 23.95 4.62
CA THR A 192 -9.98 23.70 6.06
C THR A 192 -10.33 22.25 6.33
N LEU A 193 -9.38 21.50 6.88
CA LEU A 193 -9.62 20.13 7.34
C LEU A 193 -10.06 20.13 8.80
N THR A 194 -11.07 19.34 9.09
CA THR A 194 -11.65 19.17 10.44
C THR A 194 -11.49 17.72 10.89
N ALA A 195 -11.91 17.40 12.10
CA ALA A 195 -11.96 16.03 12.59
C ALA A 195 -12.81 15.08 11.69
N GLN A 196 -13.77 15.64 10.95
CA GLN A 196 -14.60 14.85 10.01
C GLN A 196 -13.80 14.37 8.79
N ASN A 197 -12.68 15.01 8.50
CA ASN A 197 -11.78 14.58 7.42
C ASN A 197 -10.71 13.60 7.93
N ALA A 198 -10.68 13.31 9.25
CA ALA A 198 -9.76 12.32 9.79
C ALA A 198 -10.07 10.94 9.19
N HIS A 199 -9.03 10.27 8.74
CA HIS A 199 -9.14 9.01 8.04
C HIS A 199 -7.96 8.11 8.34
N ALA A 200 -8.13 6.80 8.10
CA ALA A 200 -7.08 5.81 8.24
C ALA A 200 -7.10 4.87 7.02
N TRP A 201 -5.92 4.43 6.61
CA TRP A 201 -5.76 3.50 5.49
C TRP A 201 -4.58 2.57 5.73
N ALA A 202 -4.43 1.56 4.91
CA ALA A 202 -3.24 0.73 4.85
C ALA A 202 -2.25 1.27 3.80
N GLU A 203 -0.97 1.03 4.01
CA GLU A 203 0.03 1.13 2.95
C GLU A 203 0.68 -0.23 2.77
N VAL A 204 0.97 -0.58 1.52
CA VAL A 204 1.62 -1.82 1.10
C VAL A 204 2.96 -1.50 0.48
N TYR A 205 3.95 -2.30 0.81
CA TYR A 205 5.30 -2.14 0.27
C TYR A 205 5.45 -2.88 -1.06
N PHE A 206 6.06 -2.20 -2.00
CA PHE A 206 6.44 -2.73 -3.32
C PHE A 206 7.94 -2.58 -3.51
N ASP A 207 8.60 -3.65 -3.90
CA ASP A 207 10.06 -3.68 -4.12
C ASP A 207 10.46 -2.62 -5.16
N GLY A 208 11.45 -1.81 -4.84
CA GLY A 208 11.96 -0.73 -5.68
C GLY A 208 11.06 0.51 -5.81
N ILE A 209 9.89 0.48 -5.21
CA ILE A 209 8.91 1.57 -5.24
C ILE A 209 8.72 2.17 -3.85
N GLY A 210 8.64 1.30 -2.83
CA GLY A 210 8.33 1.68 -1.46
C GLY A 210 6.85 1.50 -1.12
N TRP A 211 6.34 2.37 -0.25
CA TRP A 211 4.99 2.26 0.30
C TRP A 211 3.96 2.95 -0.57
N LEU A 212 2.91 2.23 -0.93
CA LEU A 212 1.76 2.77 -1.66
C LEU A 212 0.48 2.65 -0.84
N PRO A 213 -0.38 3.69 -0.86
CA PRO A 213 -1.62 3.68 -0.11
C PRO A 213 -2.63 2.69 -0.68
N VAL A 214 -3.31 1.98 0.21
CA VAL A 214 -4.40 1.06 -0.08
C VAL A 214 -5.54 1.36 0.87
N ASP A 215 -6.62 1.91 0.35
CA ASP A 215 -7.83 2.14 1.13
C ASP A 215 -8.87 1.03 0.86
N VAL A 216 -9.28 0.36 1.91
CA VAL A 216 -10.29 -0.70 1.86
C VAL A 216 -11.63 -0.26 2.48
N THR A 217 -11.70 0.99 2.95
CA THR A 217 -12.92 1.55 3.55
C THR A 217 -13.97 1.74 2.45
N PRO A 218 -15.20 1.22 2.59
CA PRO A 218 -16.26 1.45 1.62
C PRO A 218 -16.48 2.93 1.34
N GLY A 219 -16.47 3.30 0.05
CA GLY A 219 -16.58 4.69 -0.40
C GLY A 219 -15.26 5.45 -0.58
N TYR A 220 -14.11 4.87 -0.21
CA TYR A 220 -12.80 5.50 -0.28
C TYR A 220 -11.79 4.75 -1.17
N TYR A 221 -12.25 3.99 -2.15
CA TYR A 221 -11.40 3.15 -3.02
C TYR A 221 -10.61 3.91 -4.11
N PHE A 222 -10.31 5.19 -3.92
CA PHE A 222 -9.69 6.05 -4.95
C PHE A 222 -8.21 5.79 -5.20
N ASP A 223 -7.52 5.18 -4.28
CA ASP A 223 -6.17 4.65 -4.42
C ASP A 223 -6.08 3.55 -5.50
N ALA A 224 -7.21 2.95 -5.85
CA ALA A 224 -7.31 1.99 -6.95
C ALA A 224 -6.72 2.53 -8.28
N VAL A 225 -6.71 3.84 -8.49
CA VAL A 225 -6.09 4.42 -9.69
C VAL A 225 -4.58 4.18 -9.71
N THR A 226 -3.89 4.42 -8.61
CA THR A 226 -2.45 4.17 -8.51
C THR A 226 -2.14 2.69 -8.65
N LEU A 227 -2.89 1.82 -7.97
CA LEU A 227 -2.75 0.38 -8.09
C LEU A 227 -3.12 -0.14 -9.49
N GLN A 228 -4.14 0.42 -10.14
CA GLN A 228 -4.51 0.07 -11.52
C GLN A 228 -3.43 0.50 -12.53
N GLN A 229 -2.81 1.65 -12.33
CA GLN A 229 -1.69 2.08 -13.16
C GLN A 229 -0.49 1.14 -12.99
N MET A 230 -0.31 0.55 -11.82
CA MET A 230 0.73 -0.44 -11.56
C MET A 230 0.46 -1.80 -12.20
N VAL A 231 -0.78 -2.15 -12.55
CA VAL A 231 -1.08 -3.36 -13.35
C VAL A 231 -0.38 -3.33 -14.72
N ALA A 232 -0.07 -2.15 -15.22
CA ALA A 232 0.71 -1.99 -16.46
C ALA A 232 2.22 -2.12 -16.26
N LEU A 233 2.70 -2.27 -15.02
CA LEU A 233 4.11 -2.50 -14.72
C LEU A 233 4.51 -3.95 -15.04
N PRO A 234 5.78 -4.22 -15.36
CA PRO A 234 6.30 -5.58 -15.49
C PRO A 234 6.01 -6.41 -14.24
N ASP A 235 5.75 -7.70 -14.41
CA ASP A 235 5.39 -8.63 -13.32
C ASP A 235 6.34 -8.59 -12.12
N ALA A 236 7.63 -8.33 -12.35
CA ALA A 236 8.64 -8.19 -11.29
C ALA A 236 8.32 -7.08 -10.28
N THR A 237 7.52 -6.08 -10.64
CA THR A 237 7.16 -4.97 -9.76
C THR A 237 5.85 -5.18 -9.00
N HIS A 238 5.08 -6.22 -9.37
CA HIS A 238 3.82 -6.56 -8.70
C HIS A 238 3.99 -7.50 -7.51
N LYS A 239 5.20 -8.01 -7.31
CA LYS A 239 5.48 -9.11 -6.38
C LYS A 239 6.33 -8.63 -5.22
N THR A 240 5.98 -9.05 -4.01
CA THR A 240 6.93 -9.07 -2.91
C THR A 240 7.79 -10.31 -3.04
N ALA A 241 9.00 -10.31 -2.49
CA ALA A 241 9.89 -11.46 -2.58
C ALA A 241 9.37 -12.74 -1.91
N ALA A 242 8.39 -12.64 -1.01
CA ALA A 242 7.72 -13.83 -0.46
C ALA A 242 6.88 -14.56 -1.52
N ILE A 243 6.44 -13.83 -2.56
CA ILE A 243 5.69 -14.37 -3.70
C ILE A 243 6.64 -14.74 -4.85
N ASP A 244 7.76 -14.00 -5.01
CA ASP A 244 8.74 -14.20 -6.10
C ASP A 244 9.48 -15.54 -6.06
N ASP A 245 9.74 -16.11 -4.88
CA ASP A 245 10.47 -17.37 -4.78
C ASP A 245 9.66 -18.55 -5.34
N ALA A 246 8.33 -18.51 -5.22
CA ALA A 246 7.45 -19.54 -5.77
C ALA A 246 7.34 -19.48 -7.31
N GLU A 247 7.43 -18.29 -7.91
CA GLU A 247 7.34 -18.15 -9.38
C GLU A 247 8.66 -18.39 -10.13
N ARG A 248 9.81 -18.17 -9.48
CA ARG A 248 11.09 -18.54 -10.09
C ARG A 248 11.23 -20.05 -10.30
N ASP A 249 10.62 -20.83 -9.41
CA ASP A 249 10.65 -22.30 -9.53
C ASP A 249 9.73 -22.82 -10.64
N SER A 250 8.58 -22.16 -10.88
CA SER A 250 7.65 -22.54 -11.95
C SER A 250 8.13 -22.13 -13.36
N SER A 251 8.84 -21.01 -13.51
CA SER A 251 9.36 -20.55 -14.80
C SER A 251 10.58 -21.34 -15.29
N GLN A 252 11.30 -22.04 -14.39
CA GLN A 252 12.37 -22.96 -14.79
C GLN A 252 11.87 -24.33 -15.22
N ALA A 253 10.63 -24.71 -14.90
CA ALA A 253 10.07 -26.01 -15.28
C ALA A 253 9.46 -26.04 -16.70
N GLU A 254 9.15 -24.89 -17.31
CA GLU A 254 8.56 -24.82 -18.66
C GLU A 254 9.57 -24.66 -19.81
N GLY A 255 10.86 -24.62 -19.56
CA GLY A 255 11.94 -24.44 -20.54
C GLY A 255 12.42 -25.70 -21.23
N GLY A 256 11.67 -26.81 -21.26
CA GLY A 256 12.10 -28.08 -21.83
C GLY A 256 11.12 -28.74 -22.81
N GLY A 257 11.25 -28.42 -24.12
CA GLY A 257 10.77 -29.26 -25.23
C GLY A 257 9.38 -28.91 -25.74
N THR A 258 9.18 -28.60 -26.96
CA THR A 258 9.33 -29.35 -28.20
C THR A 258 8.96 -28.51 -29.42
N THR A 259 9.79 -28.55 -30.40
CA THR A 259 9.52 -28.18 -31.80
C THR A 259 8.36 -29.00 -32.37
N GLY A 260 7.23 -28.37 -32.66
CA GLY A 260 6.12 -28.95 -33.41
C GLY A 260 5.74 -28.04 -34.57
N LYS A 261 6.12 -28.44 -35.77
CA LYS A 261 5.76 -27.82 -37.05
C LYS A 261 4.25 -27.81 -37.23
N SER A 262 3.69 -26.66 -37.54
CA SER A 262 2.36 -26.52 -38.13
C SER A 262 2.40 -26.84 -39.62
N PRO A 263 1.48 -27.60 -40.18
CA PRO A 263 1.31 -27.71 -41.62
C PRO A 263 0.36 -26.62 -42.12
N LEU A 264 0.80 -25.89 -43.13
CA LEU A 264 -0.02 -25.08 -44.02
C LEU A 264 -1.06 -25.96 -44.71
N GLN A 265 -2.31 -25.58 -44.70
CA GLN A 265 -3.29 -26.03 -45.70
C GLN A 265 -3.70 -24.83 -46.56
N GLU A 266 -3.24 -24.90 -47.82
CA GLU A 266 -3.86 -24.28 -48.96
C GLU A 266 -5.20 -24.97 -49.26
N THR A 267 -6.22 -24.20 -49.60
CA THR A 267 -7.25 -24.64 -50.55
C THR A 267 -7.90 -23.40 -51.18
N VAL A 268 -7.64 -23.29 -52.45
CA VAL A 268 -8.49 -22.94 -53.60
C VAL A 268 -9.56 -21.87 -53.37
#